data_e5e10ce890b74de2f3184f1b7768fbdd
#
_entry.id   e5e10ce890b74de2f3184f1b7768fbdd
#
_cell.length_a   1.000
_cell.length_b   1.000
_cell.length_c   1.000
_cell.angle_alpha   90.00
_cell.angle_beta   90.00
_cell.angle_gamma   90.00
#
_symmetry.space_group_name_H-M   'P 1'
#
loop_
_entity.id
_entity.type
_entity.pdbx_description
1 polymer ?
#
loop_
_entity_poly.entity_id
_entity_poly.type
_entity_poly.pdbx_seq_one_letter_code
_entity_poly.pdbx_strand_id
1 'polypeptide(L)'
;MRRDNIARLRADLASKYSPLTPEGNGLQSVYLTQISAALASTLFALIGAEAQRVANAGQQVREFERDSPAPERDIEEWERRVEVAIVTDAAIPETERTALVRARRGQGLFRDNVRSVERACRITQVERMEHLIASHIQPWRDSTNEQRLDGENGLLLTPTVDHLFDKGFISFEDAGRLIVSPVADPVSLKRMGIDRDAHANVGAFSQGQRAYLEFHRENVLRMARVGTRLGHRD
;
A
#
# COMPACT_ATOMS: atom_id res chain seq x y z
N MET A 1 22.25 -20.07 -4.49
CA MET A 1 23.56 -19.35 -4.49
C MET A 1 24.68 -20.37 -4.46
N ARG A 2 25.79 -20.18 -5.21
CA ARG A 2 26.94 -21.10 -5.12
C ARG A 2 27.68 -20.88 -3.81
N ARG A 3 28.23 -21.96 -3.20
CA ARG A 3 28.91 -21.91 -1.88
C ARG A 3 30.03 -20.86 -1.79
N ASP A 4 30.76 -20.64 -2.89
CA ASP A 4 31.85 -19.67 -2.96
C ASP A 4 31.39 -18.21 -2.83
N ASN A 5 30.16 -17.90 -3.23
CA ASN A 5 29.58 -16.56 -3.13
C ASN A 5 29.16 -16.22 -1.70
N ILE A 6 28.78 -17.25 -0.90
CA ILE A 6 28.38 -17.07 0.50
C ILE A 6 29.57 -16.65 1.36
N ALA A 7 30.77 -17.20 1.08
CA ALA A 7 31.99 -16.84 1.81
C ALA A 7 32.35 -15.36 1.67
N ARG A 8 32.10 -14.76 0.49
CA ARG A 8 32.33 -13.33 0.23
C ARG A 8 31.33 -12.43 0.95
N LEU A 9 30.10 -12.88 1.12
CA LEU A 9 29.05 -12.11 1.78
C LEU A 9 29.15 -12.13 3.31
N ARG A 10 29.78 -13.15 3.90
CA ARG A 10 29.82 -13.34 5.36
C ARG A 10 30.45 -12.17 6.11
N ALA A 11 31.49 -11.56 5.56
CA ALA A 11 32.19 -10.45 6.20
C ALA A 11 31.34 -9.18 6.27
N ASP A 12 30.39 -9.03 5.35
CA ASP A 12 29.57 -7.83 5.18
C ASP A 12 28.15 -7.98 5.77
N LEU A 13 27.79 -9.18 6.24
CA LEU A 13 26.49 -9.42 6.87
C LEU A 13 26.40 -8.73 8.22
N ALA A 14 25.34 -7.96 8.43
CA ALA A 14 25.05 -7.34 9.72
C ALA A 14 24.81 -8.41 10.81
N SER A 15 25.29 -8.15 12.02
CA SER A 15 25.10 -9.05 13.18
C SER A 15 23.65 -9.10 13.64
N LYS A 16 22.82 -8.12 13.27
CA LYS A 16 21.42 -8.00 13.66
C LYS A 16 20.60 -7.54 12.45
N TYR A 17 19.42 -8.15 12.25
CA TYR A 17 18.53 -7.88 11.14
C TYR A 17 19.13 -8.12 9.74
N SER A 18 20.07 -9.05 9.62
CA SER A 18 20.62 -9.46 8.33
C SER A 18 19.50 -10.08 7.45
N PRO A 19 19.44 -9.76 6.15
CA PRO A 19 18.48 -10.38 5.23
C PRO A 19 18.83 -11.84 4.90
N LEU A 20 20.05 -12.27 5.22
CA LEU A 20 20.56 -13.61 4.96
C LEU A 20 21.11 -14.24 6.25
N THR A 21 20.94 -15.56 6.37
CA THR A 21 21.66 -16.34 7.38
C THR A 21 23.15 -16.47 7.00
N PRO A 22 24.04 -16.86 7.96
CA PRO A 22 25.45 -17.13 7.66
C PRO A 22 25.67 -18.18 6.57
N GLU A 23 24.68 -19.06 6.34
CA GLU A 23 24.66 -20.08 5.30
C GLU A 23 24.13 -19.55 3.95
N GLY A 24 23.64 -18.29 3.90
CA GLY A 24 23.15 -17.62 2.69
C GLY A 24 21.69 -17.88 2.37
N ASN A 25 20.91 -18.38 3.32
CA ASN A 25 19.47 -18.52 3.16
C ASN A 25 18.77 -17.19 3.48
N GLY A 26 17.76 -16.81 2.68
CA GLY A 26 16.93 -15.64 2.94
C GLY A 26 16.09 -15.82 4.21
N LEU A 27 15.97 -14.77 4.99
CA LEU A 27 15.08 -14.72 6.16
C LEU A 27 13.73 -14.13 5.76
N GLN A 28 12.70 -14.95 5.75
CA GLN A 28 11.33 -14.54 5.38
C GLN A 28 10.71 -13.51 6.35
N SER A 29 11.26 -13.37 7.55
CA SER A 29 10.79 -12.41 8.55
C SER A 29 11.37 -10.99 8.37
N VAL A 30 12.30 -10.80 7.45
CA VAL A 30 12.99 -9.53 7.20
C VAL A 30 12.60 -9.02 5.82
N TYR A 31 11.62 -8.10 5.77
CA TYR A 31 11.12 -7.54 4.51
C TYR A 31 11.93 -6.34 4.02
N LEU A 32 12.38 -5.49 4.94
CA LEU A 32 13.17 -4.30 4.64
C LEU A 32 14.28 -4.19 5.68
N THR A 33 15.52 -4.11 5.21
CA THR A 33 16.68 -3.88 6.06
C THR A 33 17.67 -2.98 5.34
N GLN A 34 18.30 -2.10 6.07
CA GLN A 34 19.40 -1.31 5.54
C GLN A 34 20.63 -2.21 5.47
N ILE A 35 21.23 -2.32 4.28
CA ILE A 35 22.46 -3.06 4.06
C ILE A 35 23.64 -2.08 3.92
N SER A 36 24.84 -2.54 4.31
CA SER A 36 26.05 -1.75 4.13
C SER A 36 26.37 -1.54 2.63
N ALA A 37 27.07 -0.45 2.32
CA ALA A 37 27.51 -0.19 0.95
C ALA A 37 28.40 -1.32 0.41
N ALA A 38 29.23 -1.95 1.26
CA ALA A 38 30.07 -3.08 0.92
C ALA A 38 29.23 -4.32 0.53
N LEU A 39 28.21 -4.65 1.34
CA LEU A 39 27.28 -5.75 1.04
C LEU A 39 26.49 -5.48 -0.25
N ALA A 40 26.01 -4.26 -0.46
CA ALA A 40 25.31 -3.85 -1.68
C ALA A 40 26.21 -4.04 -2.92
N SER A 41 27.46 -3.56 -2.88
CA SER A 41 28.43 -3.72 -3.96
C SER A 41 28.71 -5.17 -4.30
N THR A 42 28.87 -6.02 -3.27
CA THR A 42 29.09 -7.46 -3.46
C THR A 42 27.88 -8.14 -4.07
N LEU A 43 26.66 -7.79 -3.63
CA LEU A 43 25.41 -8.30 -4.22
C LEU A 43 25.26 -7.85 -5.68
N PHE A 44 25.54 -6.59 -6.01
CA PHE A 44 25.48 -6.09 -7.39
C PHE A 44 26.46 -6.82 -8.30
N ALA A 45 27.67 -7.10 -7.82
CA ALA A 45 28.65 -7.87 -8.57
C ALA A 45 28.19 -9.32 -8.83
N LEU A 46 27.41 -9.92 -7.92
CA LEU A 46 26.88 -11.27 -8.06
C LEU A 46 25.64 -11.37 -8.97
N ILE A 47 24.81 -10.33 -8.99
CA ILE A 47 23.59 -10.26 -9.82
C ILE A 47 23.94 -9.87 -11.28
N GLY A 48 25.04 -9.14 -11.47
CA GLY A 48 25.53 -8.77 -12.79
C GLY A 48 24.97 -7.47 -13.38
N ALA A 49 24.95 -7.35 -14.69
CA ALA A 49 24.66 -6.10 -15.40
C ALA A 49 23.27 -5.50 -15.14
N GLU A 50 22.32 -6.31 -14.73
CA GLU A 50 20.94 -5.88 -14.41
C GLU A 50 20.90 -5.10 -13.09
N ALA A 51 21.60 -5.58 -12.06
CA ALA A 51 21.74 -4.87 -10.80
C ALA A 51 22.50 -3.55 -10.94
N GLN A 52 23.50 -3.51 -11.82
CA GLN A 52 24.25 -2.29 -12.13
C GLN A 52 23.34 -1.21 -12.75
N ARG A 53 22.43 -1.62 -13.63
CA ARG A 53 21.43 -0.70 -14.23
C ARG A 53 20.50 -0.12 -13.19
N VAL A 54 20.00 -0.94 -12.28
CA VAL A 54 19.12 -0.48 -11.19
C VAL A 54 19.88 0.44 -10.23
N ALA A 55 21.13 0.12 -9.89
CA ALA A 55 21.97 0.96 -9.03
C ALA A 55 22.27 2.32 -9.68
N ASN A 56 22.60 2.34 -10.97
CA ASN A 56 22.87 3.58 -11.71
C ASN A 56 21.61 4.45 -11.84
N ALA A 57 20.44 3.85 -12.08
CA ALA A 57 19.16 4.57 -12.07
C ALA A 57 18.86 5.17 -10.68
N GLY A 58 19.13 4.43 -9.60
CA GLY A 58 18.99 4.92 -8.24
C GLY A 58 20.01 6.02 -7.87
N GLN A 59 21.21 6.02 -8.43
CA GLN A 59 22.18 7.09 -8.25
C GLN A 59 21.77 8.36 -8.99
N GLN A 60 21.31 8.27 -10.23
CA GLN A 60 20.79 9.41 -10.98
C GLN A 60 19.61 10.08 -10.27
N VAL A 61 18.72 9.31 -9.65
CA VAL A 61 17.63 9.84 -8.83
C VAL A 61 18.17 10.59 -7.61
N ARG A 62 19.18 10.05 -6.91
CA ARG A 62 19.79 10.69 -5.74
C ARG A 62 20.60 11.95 -6.06
N GLU A 63 21.28 12.00 -7.19
CA GLU A 63 21.99 13.19 -7.66
C GLU A 63 20.99 14.30 -8.02
N PHE A 64 19.91 13.94 -8.69
CA PHE A 64 18.81 14.86 -8.98
C PHE A 64 18.13 15.39 -7.68
N GLU A 65 18.00 14.56 -6.65
CA GLU A 65 17.45 14.96 -5.35
C GLU A 65 18.33 15.93 -4.56
N ARG A 66 19.65 15.94 -4.78
CA ARG A 66 20.60 16.84 -4.09
C ARG A 66 20.64 18.24 -4.68
N ASP A 67 20.37 18.38 -5.98
CA ASP A 67 20.48 19.64 -6.71
C ASP A 67 19.16 20.43 -6.83
N SER A 68 18.04 19.88 -6.36
CA SER A 68 16.78 20.60 -6.35
C SER A 68 16.60 21.35 -5.03
N PRO A 69 16.41 22.69 -5.04
CA PRO A 69 15.92 23.40 -3.89
C PRO A 69 14.56 22.80 -3.50
N ALA A 70 14.37 22.50 -2.21
CA ALA A 70 13.18 21.85 -1.68
C ALA A 70 11.91 22.69 -1.90
N PRO A 71 11.17 22.53 -2.99
CA PRO A 71 9.79 22.92 -3.06
C PRO A 71 8.95 21.76 -2.52
N GLU A 72 7.73 22.03 -2.15
CA GLU A 72 6.69 21.02 -1.97
C GLU A 72 6.77 20.05 -3.16
N ARG A 73 7.32 18.87 -2.90
CA ARG A 73 7.58 17.88 -3.96
C ARG A 73 6.24 17.42 -4.44
N ASP A 74 5.87 17.89 -5.62
CA ASP A 74 4.64 17.53 -6.26
C ASP A 74 4.71 16.04 -6.62
N ILE A 75 3.98 15.23 -5.86
CA ILE A 75 3.86 13.80 -6.10
C ILE A 75 3.38 13.53 -7.53
N GLU A 76 2.53 14.39 -8.06
CA GLU A 76 2.02 14.30 -9.43
C GLU A 76 3.16 14.42 -10.45
N GLU A 77 4.11 15.31 -10.21
CA GLU A 77 5.29 15.43 -11.07
C GLU A 77 6.22 14.20 -10.95
N TRP A 78 6.40 13.68 -9.75
CA TRP A 78 7.16 12.44 -9.55
C TRP A 78 6.46 11.24 -10.21
N GLU A 79 5.15 11.12 -10.05
CA GLU A 79 4.34 10.09 -10.70
C GLU A 79 4.43 10.17 -12.22
N ARG A 80 4.37 11.36 -12.78
CA ARG A 80 4.54 11.60 -14.21
C ARG A 80 5.92 11.18 -14.72
N ARG A 81 6.99 11.48 -13.97
CA ARG A 81 8.35 11.07 -14.33
C ARG A 81 8.51 9.56 -14.32
N VAL A 82 7.93 8.87 -13.33
CA VAL A 82 7.94 7.41 -13.27
C VAL A 82 7.15 6.81 -14.44
N GLU A 83 6.03 7.41 -14.85
CA GLU A 83 5.29 6.96 -16.03
C GLU A 83 6.14 7.12 -17.31
N VAL A 84 6.78 8.26 -17.49
CA VAL A 84 7.69 8.50 -18.61
C VAL A 84 8.85 7.49 -18.60
N ALA A 85 9.45 7.22 -17.45
CA ALA A 85 10.50 6.24 -17.32
C ALA A 85 10.07 4.83 -17.73
N ILE A 86 8.86 4.40 -17.33
CA ILE A 86 8.29 3.11 -17.74
C ILE A 86 8.05 3.07 -19.26
N VAL A 87 7.51 4.14 -19.84
CA VAL A 87 7.22 4.23 -21.28
C VAL A 87 8.49 4.18 -22.11
N THR A 88 9.56 4.79 -21.64
CA THR A 88 10.84 4.90 -22.37
C THR A 88 11.80 3.74 -22.11
N ASP A 89 11.52 2.89 -21.13
CA ASP A 89 12.38 1.74 -20.82
C ASP A 89 12.24 0.64 -21.87
N ALA A 90 13.25 0.54 -22.73
CA ALA A 90 13.31 -0.49 -23.77
C ALA A 90 13.55 -1.91 -23.23
N ALA A 91 13.91 -2.06 -21.94
CA ALA A 91 14.10 -3.37 -21.31
C ALA A 91 12.78 -4.03 -20.90
N ILE A 92 11.69 -3.26 -20.78
CA ILE A 92 10.37 -3.78 -20.47
C ILE A 92 9.65 -4.17 -21.77
N PRO A 93 9.16 -5.41 -21.92
CA PRO A 93 8.35 -5.83 -23.06
C PRO A 93 7.16 -4.89 -23.27
N GLU A 94 6.82 -4.59 -24.53
CA GLU A 94 5.78 -3.60 -24.86
C GLU A 94 4.41 -3.94 -24.27
N THR A 95 4.08 -5.23 -24.18
CA THR A 95 2.82 -5.71 -23.58
C THR A 95 2.78 -5.44 -22.08
N GLU A 96 3.87 -5.66 -21.37
CA GLU A 96 3.99 -5.38 -19.93
C GLU A 96 4.00 -3.88 -19.66
N ARG A 97 4.72 -3.12 -20.47
CA ARG A 97 4.78 -1.66 -20.41
C ARG A 97 3.39 -1.04 -20.57
N THR A 98 2.64 -1.48 -21.57
CA THR A 98 1.25 -1.04 -21.79
C THR A 98 0.34 -1.39 -20.61
N ALA A 99 0.49 -2.58 -20.03
CA ALA A 99 -0.30 -3.00 -18.87
C ALA A 99 0.03 -2.17 -17.62
N LEU A 100 1.32 -1.90 -17.37
CA LEU A 100 1.77 -1.06 -16.24
C LEU A 100 1.26 0.38 -16.37
N VAL A 101 1.35 0.97 -17.56
CA VAL A 101 0.85 2.34 -17.81
C VAL A 101 -0.66 2.39 -17.64
N ARG A 102 -1.41 1.42 -18.17
CA ARG A 102 -2.88 1.37 -18.00
C ARG A 102 -3.30 1.21 -16.54
N ALA A 103 -2.63 0.33 -15.80
CA ALA A 103 -2.89 0.16 -14.37
C ALA A 103 -2.63 1.44 -13.59
N ARG A 104 -1.52 2.11 -13.88
CA ARG A 104 -1.14 3.37 -13.21
C ARG A 104 -2.08 4.52 -13.56
N ARG A 105 -2.44 4.68 -14.83
CA ARG A 105 -3.42 5.70 -15.27
C ARG A 105 -4.80 5.45 -14.67
N GLY A 106 -5.22 4.19 -14.55
CA GLY A 106 -6.46 3.84 -13.87
C GLY A 106 -6.45 4.24 -12.39
N GLN A 107 -5.33 4.02 -11.70
CA GLN A 107 -5.17 4.45 -10.31
C GLN A 107 -5.14 5.98 -10.17
N GLY A 108 -4.45 6.70 -11.06
CA GLY A 108 -4.42 8.16 -11.08
C GLY A 108 -5.83 8.74 -11.31
N LEU A 109 -6.53 8.26 -12.34
CA LEU A 109 -7.88 8.71 -12.65
C LEU A 109 -8.87 8.40 -11.51
N PHE A 110 -8.81 7.22 -10.92
CA PHE A 110 -9.63 6.89 -9.75
C PHE A 110 -9.35 7.83 -8.58
N ARG A 111 -8.08 8.08 -8.27
CA ARG A 111 -7.68 9.02 -7.22
C ARG A 111 -8.22 10.43 -7.43
N ASP A 112 -8.17 10.93 -8.68
CA ASP A 112 -8.71 12.23 -9.02
C ASP A 112 -10.23 12.28 -8.87
N ASN A 113 -10.92 11.20 -9.25
CA ASN A 113 -12.36 11.07 -9.08
C ASN A 113 -12.74 11.02 -7.59
N VAL A 114 -11.98 10.28 -6.75
CA VAL A 114 -12.19 10.26 -5.30
C VAL A 114 -11.96 11.63 -4.68
N ARG A 115 -10.96 12.39 -5.12
CA ARG A 115 -10.70 13.78 -4.65
C ARG A 115 -11.86 14.74 -4.94
N SER A 116 -12.67 14.47 -5.94
CA SER A 116 -13.86 15.29 -6.22
C SER A 116 -14.98 15.06 -5.19
N VAL A 117 -14.96 13.92 -4.49
CA VAL A 117 -15.96 13.50 -3.49
C VAL A 117 -15.43 13.71 -2.06
N GLU A 118 -14.18 13.33 -1.82
CA GLU A 118 -13.51 13.35 -0.51
C GLU A 118 -12.39 14.39 -0.47
N ARG A 119 -12.21 15.08 0.66
CA ARG A 119 -11.15 16.08 0.85
C ARG A 119 -10.07 15.65 1.81
N ALA A 120 -10.39 14.73 2.72
CA ALA A 120 -9.53 14.32 3.81
C ALA A 120 -9.82 12.88 4.22
N CYS A 121 -8.92 12.27 4.97
CA CYS A 121 -9.26 11.06 5.71
C CYS A 121 -10.26 11.39 6.80
N ARG A 122 -11.46 10.83 6.73
CA ARG A 122 -12.55 11.14 7.67
C ARG A 122 -12.25 10.78 9.12
N ILE A 123 -11.33 9.83 9.37
CA ILE A 123 -10.91 9.44 10.74
C ILE A 123 -9.80 10.36 11.24
N THR A 124 -8.72 10.52 10.48
CA THR A 124 -7.53 11.24 10.95
C THR A 124 -7.54 12.72 10.62
N GLN A 125 -8.49 13.18 9.79
CA GLN A 125 -8.62 14.56 9.29
C GLN A 125 -7.37 15.04 8.53
N VAL A 126 -6.52 14.13 8.04
CA VAL A 126 -5.39 14.45 7.17
C VAL A 126 -5.92 14.82 5.79
N GLU A 127 -5.51 15.99 5.28
CA GLU A 127 -5.91 16.54 3.97
C GLU A 127 -4.81 16.43 2.91
N ARG A 128 -3.55 16.28 3.37
CA ARG A 128 -2.38 16.21 2.49
C ARG A 128 -2.39 14.94 1.66
N MET A 129 -2.50 15.08 0.34
CA MET A 129 -2.65 13.97 -0.60
C MET A 129 -1.45 13.02 -0.62
N GLU A 130 -0.25 13.51 -0.28
CA GLU A 130 0.96 12.69 -0.14
C GLU A 130 0.87 11.65 0.99
N HIS A 131 -0.06 11.82 1.92
CA HIS A 131 -0.30 10.92 3.05
C HIS A 131 -1.58 10.11 2.92
N LEU A 132 -2.28 10.25 1.78
CA LEU A 132 -3.58 9.62 1.56
C LEU A 132 -3.53 8.60 0.43
N ILE A 133 -4.26 7.53 0.63
CA ILE A 133 -4.51 6.47 -0.34
C ILE A 133 -5.97 6.61 -0.80
N ALA A 134 -6.20 6.60 -2.10
CA ALA A 134 -7.53 6.42 -2.65
C ALA A 134 -7.90 4.93 -2.55
N SER A 135 -8.68 4.61 -1.54
CA SER A 135 -9.08 3.25 -1.19
C SER A 135 -10.44 2.93 -1.78
N HIS A 136 -10.58 1.78 -2.44
CA HIS A 136 -11.88 1.34 -2.92
C HIS A 136 -12.76 0.86 -1.76
N ILE A 137 -14.01 1.30 -1.73
CA ILE A 137 -15.01 0.82 -0.78
C ILE A 137 -15.44 -0.61 -1.13
N GLN A 138 -15.94 -0.80 -2.37
CA GLN A 138 -16.12 -2.12 -2.96
C GLN A 138 -14.80 -2.55 -3.60
N PRO A 139 -14.19 -3.67 -3.19
CA PRO A 139 -12.85 -4.07 -3.65
C PRO A 139 -12.77 -4.16 -5.19
N TRP A 140 -11.62 -3.80 -5.73
CA TRP A 140 -11.33 -3.84 -7.16
C TRP A 140 -11.75 -5.15 -7.85
N ARG A 141 -11.51 -6.30 -7.20
CA ARG A 141 -11.84 -7.63 -7.74
C ARG A 141 -13.34 -7.87 -7.90
N ASP A 142 -14.16 -7.18 -7.08
CA ASP A 142 -15.61 -7.33 -7.02
C ASP A 142 -16.33 -6.21 -7.78
N SER A 143 -15.57 -5.31 -8.43
CA SER A 143 -16.06 -4.11 -9.12
C SER A 143 -16.02 -4.26 -10.64
N THR A 144 -17.03 -3.71 -11.32
CA THR A 144 -17.01 -3.52 -12.78
C THR A 144 -15.98 -2.46 -13.18
N ASN A 145 -15.69 -2.33 -14.48
CA ASN A 145 -14.74 -1.32 -14.96
C ASN A 145 -15.20 0.12 -14.68
N GLU A 146 -16.50 0.37 -14.68
CA GLU A 146 -17.10 1.67 -14.35
C GLU A 146 -16.96 1.94 -12.85
N GLN A 147 -17.30 0.96 -12.00
CA GLN A 147 -17.17 1.07 -10.56
C GLN A 147 -15.72 1.23 -10.07
N ARG A 148 -14.75 0.69 -10.82
CA ARG A 148 -13.32 0.86 -10.52
C ARG A 148 -12.81 2.28 -10.71
N LEU A 149 -13.49 3.07 -11.50
CA LEU A 149 -13.15 4.46 -11.76
C LEU A 149 -14.12 5.44 -11.07
N ASP A 150 -15.19 4.94 -10.47
CA ASP A 150 -16.19 5.76 -9.79
C ASP A 150 -15.61 6.36 -8.50
N GLY A 151 -15.57 7.69 -8.41
CA GLY A 151 -15.11 8.40 -7.21
C GLY A 151 -15.97 8.13 -5.97
N GLU A 152 -17.26 7.82 -6.16
CA GLU A 152 -18.17 7.42 -5.09
C GLU A 152 -17.83 6.01 -4.53
N ASN A 153 -17.11 5.18 -5.30
CA ASN A 153 -16.54 3.93 -4.81
C ASN A 153 -15.21 4.13 -4.09
N GLY A 154 -14.93 5.31 -3.57
CA GLY A 154 -13.65 5.61 -2.96
C GLY A 154 -13.70 6.42 -1.69
N LEU A 155 -12.68 6.23 -0.86
CA LEU A 155 -12.37 7.04 0.33
C LEU A 155 -10.92 7.49 0.26
N LEU A 156 -10.62 8.68 0.80
CA LEU A 156 -9.25 9.10 1.07
C LEU A 156 -8.86 8.66 2.47
N LEU A 157 -7.93 7.73 2.59
CA LEU A 157 -7.53 7.13 3.86
C LEU A 157 -6.02 7.26 4.10
N THR A 158 -5.62 7.51 5.35
CA THR A 158 -4.22 7.32 5.73
C THR A 158 -3.85 5.83 5.69
N PRO A 159 -2.57 5.45 5.47
CA PRO A 159 -2.16 4.05 5.29
C PRO A 159 -2.65 3.09 6.38
N THR A 160 -2.66 3.55 7.62
CA THR A 160 -3.16 2.75 8.75
C THR A 160 -4.67 2.50 8.67
N VAL A 161 -5.43 3.55 8.34
CA VAL A 161 -6.88 3.47 8.20
C VAL A 161 -7.26 2.65 6.98
N ASP A 162 -6.56 2.83 5.85
CA ASP A 162 -6.71 2.04 4.64
C ASP A 162 -6.53 0.55 4.92
N HIS A 163 -5.44 0.18 5.58
CA HIS A 163 -5.21 -1.21 5.98
C HIS A 163 -6.35 -1.80 6.79
N LEU A 164 -6.84 -1.06 7.80
CA LEU A 164 -7.92 -1.55 8.66
C LEU A 164 -9.25 -1.69 7.91
N PHE A 165 -9.53 -0.77 6.99
CA PHE A 165 -10.71 -0.78 6.14
C PHE A 165 -10.64 -1.90 5.10
N ASP A 166 -9.59 -1.96 4.29
CA ASP A 166 -9.38 -3.01 3.26
C ASP A 166 -9.42 -4.42 3.85
N LYS A 167 -8.90 -4.60 5.06
CA LYS A 167 -8.93 -5.89 5.76
C LYS A 167 -10.23 -6.16 6.54
N GLY A 168 -11.20 -5.26 6.51
CA GLY A 168 -12.49 -5.41 7.15
C GLY A 168 -12.44 -5.41 8.68
N PHE A 169 -11.45 -4.76 9.29
CA PHE A 169 -11.42 -4.52 10.73
C PHE A 169 -12.30 -3.35 11.14
N ILE A 170 -12.52 -2.42 10.21
CA ILE A 170 -13.44 -1.30 10.37
C ILE A 170 -14.33 -1.15 9.13
N SER A 171 -15.48 -0.51 9.32
CA SER A 171 -16.38 -0.04 8.28
C SER A 171 -17.17 1.18 8.79
N PHE A 172 -18.11 1.66 8.00
CA PHE A 172 -18.95 2.81 8.38
C PHE A 172 -20.42 2.53 8.10
N GLU A 173 -21.28 3.15 8.90
CA GLU A 173 -22.68 3.31 8.57
C GLU A 173 -22.90 4.51 7.64
N ASP A 174 -24.01 4.56 6.97
CA ASP A 174 -24.36 5.64 6.03
C ASP A 174 -24.36 7.03 6.68
N ALA A 175 -24.73 7.09 7.96
CA ALA A 175 -24.71 8.31 8.78
C ALA A 175 -23.29 8.69 9.28
N GLY A 176 -22.27 7.89 8.96
CA GLY A 176 -20.88 8.14 9.33
C GLY A 176 -20.44 7.51 10.64
N ARG A 177 -21.26 6.68 11.29
CA ARG A 177 -20.83 5.99 12.49
C ARG A 177 -19.78 4.93 12.17
N LEU A 178 -18.66 4.96 12.89
CA LEU A 178 -17.61 3.96 12.76
C LEU A 178 -18.08 2.60 13.29
N ILE A 179 -17.95 1.58 12.47
CA ILE A 179 -18.17 0.18 12.83
C ILE A 179 -16.81 -0.47 13.04
N VAL A 180 -16.59 -1.01 14.22
CA VAL A 180 -15.40 -1.82 14.51
C VAL A 180 -15.79 -3.29 14.52
N SER A 181 -15.08 -4.09 13.75
CA SER A 181 -15.28 -5.53 13.70
C SER A 181 -15.10 -6.17 15.08
N PRO A 182 -15.95 -7.12 15.49
CA PRO A 182 -15.81 -7.82 16.76
C PRO A 182 -14.55 -8.69 16.86
N VAL A 183 -13.86 -8.94 15.74
CA VAL A 183 -12.59 -9.68 15.74
C VAL A 183 -11.36 -8.75 15.78
N ALA A 184 -11.56 -7.44 15.74
CA ALA A 184 -10.47 -6.48 15.87
C ALA A 184 -10.01 -6.37 17.32
N ASP A 185 -8.70 -6.36 17.56
CA ASP A 185 -8.15 -6.14 18.90
C ASP A 185 -8.21 -4.65 19.29
N PRO A 186 -8.98 -4.28 20.34
CA PRO A 186 -9.16 -2.88 20.72
C PRO A 186 -7.86 -2.19 21.15
N VAL A 187 -6.93 -2.93 21.74
CA VAL A 187 -5.64 -2.38 22.19
C VAL A 187 -4.78 -2.02 21.00
N SER A 188 -4.73 -2.88 20.00
CA SER A 188 -4.02 -2.62 18.74
C SER A 188 -4.63 -1.44 18.00
N LEU A 189 -5.96 -1.37 17.87
CA LEU A 189 -6.64 -0.25 17.23
C LEU A 189 -6.28 1.08 17.90
N LYS A 190 -6.33 1.14 19.22
CA LYS A 190 -5.98 2.36 19.98
C LYS A 190 -4.52 2.76 19.75
N ARG A 191 -3.58 1.81 19.73
CA ARG A 191 -2.16 2.06 19.41
C ARG A 191 -1.94 2.52 17.97
N MET A 192 -2.82 2.13 17.05
CA MET A 192 -2.84 2.56 15.67
C MET A 192 -3.57 3.90 15.46
N GLY A 193 -3.97 4.57 16.54
CA GLY A 193 -4.63 5.87 16.51
C GLY A 193 -6.14 5.80 16.23
N ILE A 194 -6.74 4.61 16.29
CA ILE A 194 -8.20 4.43 16.13
C ILE A 194 -8.84 4.31 17.50
N ASP A 195 -9.42 5.41 17.96
CA ASP A 195 -10.22 5.43 19.18
C ASP A 195 -11.70 5.40 18.81
N ARG A 196 -12.41 4.37 19.25
CA ARG A 196 -13.81 4.15 18.92
C ARG A 196 -14.71 5.29 19.41
N ASP A 197 -14.38 5.86 20.54
CA ASP A 197 -15.21 6.91 21.16
C ASP A 197 -14.90 8.28 20.52
N ALA A 198 -13.61 8.58 20.26
CA ALA A 198 -13.19 9.81 19.59
C ALA A 198 -13.63 9.87 18.12
N HIS A 199 -13.70 8.73 17.44
CA HIS A 199 -14.07 8.62 16.03
C HIS A 199 -15.48 8.05 15.82
N ALA A 200 -16.35 8.20 16.82
CA ALA A 200 -17.68 7.60 16.81
C ALA A 200 -18.51 7.97 15.57
N ASN A 201 -18.34 9.18 15.05
CA ASN A 201 -19.01 9.63 13.83
C ASN A 201 -18.08 10.52 12.98
N VAL A 202 -17.90 10.15 11.70
CA VAL A 202 -17.02 10.82 10.73
C VAL A 202 -17.79 11.65 9.70
N GLY A 203 -19.08 11.89 9.92
CA GLY A 203 -19.97 12.57 9.00
C GLY A 203 -20.64 11.64 7.98
N ALA A 204 -21.85 12.03 7.55
CA ALA A 204 -22.66 11.24 6.62
C ALA A 204 -21.95 11.07 5.26
N PHE A 205 -22.20 9.93 4.65
CA PHE A 205 -21.72 9.62 3.31
C PHE A 205 -22.72 10.03 2.24
N SER A 206 -22.23 10.30 1.03
CA SER A 206 -23.07 10.59 -0.13
C SER A 206 -23.97 9.42 -0.48
N GLN A 207 -24.99 9.66 -1.29
CA GLN A 207 -25.88 8.60 -1.75
C GLN A 207 -25.15 7.54 -2.57
N GLY A 208 -24.17 7.94 -3.41
CA GLY A 208 -23.37 7.01 -4.20
C GLY A 208 -22.51 6.13 -3.32
N GLN A 209 -21.80 6.71 -2.33
CA GLN A 209 -20.94 5.96 -1.42
C GLN A 209 -21.70 4.92 -0.57
N ARG A 210 -22.98 5.19 -0.23
CA ARG A 210 -23.77 4.29 0.65
C ARG A 210 -23.96 2.91 0.05
N ALA A 211 -24.20 2.80 -1.25
CA ALA A 211 -24.36 1.50 -1.92
C ALA A 211 -23.07 0.67 -1.83
N TYR A 212 -21.92 1.31 -2.02
CA TYR A 212 -20.63 0.65 -1.87
C TYR A 212 -20.30 0.31 -0.42
N LEU A 213 -20.68 1.16 0.54
CA LEU A 213 -20.54 0.88 1.98
C LEU A 213 -21.41 -0.28 2.43
N GLU A 214 -22.62 -0.42 1.89
CA GLU A 214 -23.47 -1.60 2.13
C GLU A 214 -22.75 -2.87 1.68
N PHE A 215 -22.22 -2.88 0.44
CA PHE A 215 -21.41 -4.01 -0.02
C PHE A 215 -20.25 -4.32 0.92
N HIS A 216 -19.51 -3.27 1.35
CA HIS A 216 -18.36 -3.44 2.25
C HIS A 216 -18.76 -4.04 3.60
N ARG A 217 -19.87 -3.60 4.17
CA ARG A 217 -20.40 -4.15 5.43
C ARG A 217 -20.78 -5.62 5.32
N GLU A 218 -21.36 -6.01 4.18
CA GLU A 218 -21.84 -7.38 3.96
C GLU A 218 -20.73 -8.36 3.54
N ASN A 219 -19.75 -7.90 2.76
CA ASN A 219 -18.81 -8.79 2.10
C ASN A 219 -17.35 -8.66 2.58
N VAL A 220 -16.98 -7.50 3.14
CA VAL A 220 -15.60 -7.21 3.55
C VAL A 220 -15.45 -7.16 5.07
N LEU A 221 -16.40 -6.51 5.77
CA LEU A 221 -16.36 -6.39 7.23
C LEU A 221 -16.34 -7.76 7.91
N ARG A 222 -15.33 -8.00 8.71
CA ARG A 222 -15.17 -9.28 9.42
C ARG A 222 -16.17 -9.37 10.57
N MET A 223 -17.02 -10.41 10.51
CA MET A 223 -17.93 -10.73 11.58
C MET A 223 -17.41 -11.93 12.38
N ALA A 224 -17.65 -11.96 13.69
CA ALA A 224 -17.37 -13.16 14.47
C ALA A 224 -18.19 -14.33 13.89
N ARG A 225 -17.52 -15.45 13.58
CA ARG A 225 -18.24 -16.67 13.20
C ARG A 225 -19.08 -17.09 14.41
N VAL A 226 -20.40 -16.97 14.30
CA VAL A 226 -21.30 -17.63 15.25
C VAL A 226 -21.13 -19.13 15.00
N GLY A 227 -20.38 -19.77 15.88
CA GLY A 227 -20.25 -21.22 15.87
C GLY A 227 -21.64 -21.83 16.08
N THR A 228 -22.23 -22.36 15.03
CA THR A 228 -23.37 -23.26 15.15
C THR A 228 -22.87 -24.47 15.92
N ARG A 229 -23.09 -24.50 17.25
CA ARG A 229 -23.00 -25.73 18.02
C ARG A 229 -24.06 -26.65 17.45
N LEU A 230 -23.66 -27.56 16.56
CA LEU A 230 -24.44 -28.77 16.31
C LEU A 230 -24.53 -29.51 17.66
N GLY A 231 -25.68 -29.36 18.31
CA GLY A 231 -25.99 -30.16 19.48
C GLY A 231 -26.00 -31.63 19.08
N HIS A 232 -24.99 -32.36 19.53
CA HIS A 232 -25.12 -33.79 19.66
C HIS A 232 -26.21 -33.99 20.74
N ARG A 233 -27.35 -34.44 20.32
CA ARG A 233 -28.30 -35.14 21.22
C ARG A 233 -27.91 -36.60 21.15
N ASP A 234 -27.55 -37.11 22.32
CA ASP A 234 -27.48 -38.54 22.64
C ASP A 234 -28.82 -39.23 22.44
#